data_c5f601eef4272b031c65ad8bdbd6aa4b
#
_entry.id   c5f601eef4272b031c65ad8bdbd6aa4b
#
_cell.length_a   1.000
_cell.length_b   1.000
_cell.length_c   1.000
_cell.angle_alpha   90.00
_cell.angle_beta   90.00
_cell.angle_gamma   90.00
#
_symmetry.space_group_name_H-M   'P 1'
#
loop_
_entity.id
_entity.type
_entity.pdbx_description
1 polymer ?
#
loop_
_entity_poly.entity_id
_entity_poly.type
_entity_poly.pdbx_seq_one_letter_code
_entity_poly.pdbx_strand_id
1 'polypeptide(L)'
;DYITRPFDSVIVKKRVQNTLGLYMNQKHLIKVVYDQVYEKEENNNIMIRILSNVLGSRNSESREHILHIKTATELMLRQLVKITDAYPMTEADISLITTASSLHDIGKIRIPEEILNKPGRLTDEEFRIMKTHSELGADMIQDMHFPKDNSLVRASWEICRWHHERWDGKGYPDGLKGEEIPISAQVVSIVDVYDALTSERCYKKAFDHDTAIQMILDGQCGQFNPILLKCLKELRLQLSKMLDKEMDDNSYYHEVQRLSNEILSDRSLPNQNYSQSILRVMKEKVDFFKANSGMGSIDYNT
;
A
#
# COMPACT_ATOMS: atom_id res chain seq x y z
N ASP A 1 36.99 21.76 -6.87
CA ASP A 1 38.08 22.41 -6.14
C ASP A 1 39.27 22.60 -7.09
N TYR A 2 39.66 23.87 -7.35
CA TYR A 2 40.86 24.20 -8.15
C TYR A 2 42.06 24.31 -7.22
N ILE A 3 43.16 23.66 -7.58
CA ILE A 3 44.45 23.79 -6.90
C ILE A 3 45.36 24.56 -7.82
N THR A 4 45.70 25.80 -7.44
CA THR A 4 46.59 26.66 -8.20
C THR A 4 48.07 26.36 -7.88
N ARG A 5 48.97 26.52 -8.86
CA ARG A 5 50.42 26.42 -8.65
C ARG A 5 50.98 27.75 -8.08
N PRO A 6 51.97 27.68 -7.17
CA PRO A 6 52.65 26.51 -6.61
C PRO A 6 51.79 25.78 -5.56
N PHE A 7 51.94 24.42 -5.46
CA PHE A 7 51.19 23.60 -4.54
C PHE A 7 51.84 23.59 -3.14
N ASP A 8 51.05 23.88 -2.12
CA ASP A 8 51.40 23.54 -0.75
C ASP A 8 50.89 22.12 -0.44
N SER A 9 51.82 21.22 -0.19
CA SER A 9 51.54 19.81 0.05
C SER A 9 50.64 19.61 1.28
N VAL A 10 50.73 20.49 2.30
CA VAL A 10 49.94 20.41 3.52
C VAL A 10 48.48 20.77 3.22
N ILE A 11 48.28 21.85 2.41
CA ILE A 11 46.94 22.30 2.00
C ILE A 11 46.27 21.21 1.14
N VAL A 12 47.00 20.63 0.18
CA VAL A 12 46.49 19.58 -0.69
C VAL A 12 46.08 18.36 0.15
N LYS A 13 46.93 17.89 1.06
CA LYS A 13 46.67 16.77 1.95
C LYS A 13 45.39 17.02 2.80
N LYS A 14 45.26 18.22 3.37
CA LYS A 14 44.10 18.58 4.21
C LYS A 14 42.79 18.67 3.41
N ARG A 15 42.86 19.19 2.16
CA ARG A 15 41.68 19.20 1.27
C ARG A 15 41.24 17.79 0.89
N VAL A 16 42.20 16.92 0.52
CA VAL A 16 41.91 15.51 0.20
C VAL A 16 41.28 14.80 1.42
N GLN A 17 41.85 14.97 2.61
CA GLN A 17 41.31 14.39 3.84
C GLN A 17 39.89 14.88 4.14
N ASN A 18 39.63 16.18 3.99
CA ASN A 18 38.30 16.75 4.22
C ASN A 18 37.28 16.21 3.18
N THR A 19 37.67 16.17 1.90
CA THR A 19 36.80 15.64 0.83
C THR A 19 36.49 14.17 1.04
N LEU A 20 37.48 13.35 1.40
CA LEU A 20 37.28 11.94 1.75
C LEU A 20 36.40 11.78 2.98
N GLY A 21 36.60 12.60 4.03
CA GLY A 21 35.77 12.60 5.24
C GLY A 21 34.31 12.93 4.94
N LEU A 22 34.07 13.97 4.13
CA LEU A 22 32.71 14.32 3.69
C LEU A 22 32.07 13.18 2.88
N TYR A 23 32.81 12.58 1.99
CA TYR A 23 32.34 11.44 1.20
C TYR A 23 31.95 10.23 2.07
N MET A 24 32.82 9.87 3.05
CA MET A 24 32.54 8.76 3.97
C MET A 24 31.34 9.05 4.85
N ASN A 25 31.21 10.28 5.37
CA ASN A 25 30.06 10.68 6.19
C ASN A 25 28.77 10.63 5.38
N GLN A 26 28.81 11.07 4.11
CA GLN A 26 27.65 11.01 3.24
C GLN A 26 27.21 9.56 2.94
N LYS A 27 28.17 8.67 2.65
CA LYS A 27 27.90 7.22 2.51
C LYS A 27 27.30 6.63 3.79
N HIS A 28 27.85 6.99 4.93
CA HIS A 28 27.34 6.52 6.22
C HIS A 28 25.90 7.00 6.47
N LEU A 29 25.60 8.28 6.21
CA LEU A 29 24.25 8.82 6.32
C LEU A 29 23.25 8.11 5.41
N ILE A 30 23.61 7.89 4.15
CA ILE A 30 22.76 7.14 3.19
C ILE A 30 22.47 5.73 3.74
N LYS A 31 23.48 5.04 4.25
CA LYS A 31 23.30 3.72 4.83
C LYS A 31 22.38 3.76 6.04
N VAL A 32 22.59 4.69 6.97
CA VAL A 32 21.74 4.83 8.18
C VAL A 32 20.28 5.11 7.81
N VAL A 33 20.05 6.03 6.87
CA VAL A 33 18.68 6.33 6.39
C VAL A 33 18.06 5.09 5.75
N TYR A 34 18.82 4.37 4.92
CA TYR A 34 18.35 3.13 4.30
C TYR A 34 17.97 2.08 5.36
N ASP A 35 18.86 1.82 6.31
CA ASP A 35 18.64 0.82 7.36
C ASP A 35 17.40 1.19 8.22
N GLN A 36 17.20 2.49 8.51
CA GLN A 36 16.02 2.96 9.26
C GLN A 36 14.71 2.83 8.46
N VAL A 37 14.73 3.17 7.17
CA VAL A 37 13.54 3.00 6.32
C VAL A 37 13.19 1.53 6.20
N TYR A 38 14.18 0.69 5.99
CA TYR A 38 14.02 -0.75 5.91
C TYR A 38 13.44 -1.34 7.21
N GLU A 39 14.06 -1.02 8.36
CA GLU A 39 13.59 -1.49 9.67
C GLU A 39 12.13 -1.06 9.94
N LYS A 40 11.77 0.15 9.52
CA LYS A 40 10.40 0.64 9.64
C LYS A 40 9.42 -0.14 8.76
N GLU A 41 9.79 -0.44 7.50
CA GLU A 41 8.96 -1.24 6.59
C GLU A 41 8.79 -2.68 7.11
N GLU A 42 9.87 -3.29 7.59
CA GLU A 42 9.84 -4.65 8.18
C GLU A 42 8.96 -4.70 9.43
N ASN A 43 9.11 -3.73 10.32
CA ASN A 43 8.28 -3.64 11.52
C ASN A 43 6.79 -3.46 11.16
N ASN A 44 6.46 -2.65 10.15
CA ASN A 44 5.09 -2.51 9.67
C ASN A 44 4.56 -3.84 9.11
N ASN A 45 5.36 -4.57 8.33
CA ASN A 45 4.97 -5.87 7.78
C ASN A 45 4.78 -6.91 8.89
N ILE A 46 5.65 -6.94 9.91
CA ILE A 46 5.49 -7.80 11.08
C ILE A 46 4.19 -7.47 11.83
N MET A 47 3.90 -6.20 12.06
CA MET A 47 2.65 -5.78 12.72
C MET A 47 1.42 -6.19 11.93
N ILE A 48 1.43 -6.03 10.60
CA ILE A 48 0.35 -6.48 9.72
C ILE A 48 0.19 -8.00 9.82
N ARG A 49 1.28 -8.76 9.81
CA ARG A 49 1.25 -10.24 10.00
C ARG A 49 0.67 -10.65 11.35
N ILE A 50 1.05 -9.96 12.43
CA ILE A 50 0.50 -10.22 13.77
C ILE A 50 -1.00 -9.93 13.79
N LEU A 51 -1.42 -8.78 13.29
CA LEU A 51 -2.84 -8.41 13.23
C LEU A 51 -3.62 -9.39 12.35
N SER A 52 -3.07 -9.78 11.20
CA SER A 52 -3.67 -10.79 10.31
C SER A 52 -3.86 -12.13 11.01
N ASN A 53 -2.84 -12.59 11.76
CA ASN A 53 -2.94 -13.84 12.52
C ASN A 53 -3.99 -13.76 13.63
N VAL A 54 -4.07 -12.62 14.33
CA VAL A 54 -5.08 -12.39 15.37
C VAL A 54 -6.49 -12.36 14.77
N LEU A 55 -6.67 -11.66 13.65
CA LEU A 55 -7.94 -11.61 12.92
C LEU A 55 -8.29 -12.99 12.34
N GLY A 56 -7.36 -13.63 11.62
CA GLY A 56 -7.54 -14.94 11.00
C GLY A 56 -7.77 -16.07 11.98
N SER A 57 -7.31 -15.94 13.24
CA SER A 57 -7.62 -16.94 14.29
C SER A 57 -9.08 -16.91 14.75
N ARG A 58 -9.79 -15.81 14.50
CA ARG A 58 -11.20 -15.64 14.87
C ARG A 58 -12.15 -15.73 13.68
N ASN A 59 -11.73 -15.30 12.52
CA ASN A 59 -12.52 -15.36 11.29
C ASN A 59 -11.77 -16.16 10.22
N SER A 60 -12.48 -16.68 9.25
CA SER A 60 -11.91 -17.42 8.11
C SER A 60 -11.16 -16.52 7.11
N GLU A 61 -10.85 -15.27 7.45
CA GLU A 61 -10.05 -14.40 6.58
C GLU A 61 -8.61 -14.86 6.56
N SER A 62 -8.13 -15.12 5.36
CA SER A 62 -6.78 -15.61 5.18
C SER A 62 -5.76 -14.44 5.25
N ARG A 63 -4.52 -14.80 5.56
CA ARG A 63 -3.39 -13.87 5.48
C ARG A 63 -3.26 -13.27 4.07
N GLU A 64 -3.56 -14.06 3.06
CA GLU A 64 -3.55 -13.68 1.65
C GLU A 64 -4.52 -12.53 1.39
N HIS A 65 -5.72 -12.56 1.99
CA HIS A 65 -6.70 -11.48 1.87
C HIS A 65 -6.09 -10.10 2.23
N ILE A 66 -5.43 -9.99 3.38
CA ILE A 66 -4.86 -8.70 3.81
C ILE A 66 -3.74 -8.23 2.87
N LEU A 67 -2.91 -9.17 2.37
CA LEU A 67 -1.87 -8.84 1.39
C LEU A 67 -2.48 -8.41 0.05
N HIS A 68 -3.54 -9.07 -0.41
CA HIS A 68 -4.28 -8.70 -1.61
C HIS A 68 -4.89 -7.30 -1.48
N ILE A 69 -5.59 -7.01 -0.36
CA ILE A 69 -6.16 -5.69 -0.09
C ILE A 69 -5.07 -4.61 -0.13
N LYS A 70 -3.96 -4.83 0.56
CA LYS A 70 -2.82 -3.88 0.58
C LYS A 70 -2.29 -3.63 -0.83
N THR A 71 -1.93 -4.69 -1.56
CA THR A 71 -1.31 -4.58 -2.88
C THR A 71 -2.26 -3.99 -3.92
N ALA A 72 -3.51 -4.44 -3.95
CA ALA A 72 -4.50 -3.91 -4.87
C ALA A 72 -4.86 -2.45 -4.57
N THR A 73 -4.91 -2.06 -3.29
CA THR A 73 -5.11 -0.65 -2.88
C THR A 73 -3.97 0.22 -3.41
N GLU A 74 -2.71 -0.20 -3.25
CA GLU A 74 -1.56 0.54 -3.78
C GLU A 74 -1.64 0.70 -5.31
N LEU A 75 -1.91 -0.40 -6.03
CA LEU A 75 -2.06 -0.36 -7.49
C LEU A 75 -3.17 0.61 -7.92
N MET A 76 -4.31 0.56 -7.26
CA MET A 76 -5.45 1.44 -7.56
C MET A 76 -5.13 2.91 -7.30
N LEU A 77 -4.49 3.24 -6.18
CA LEU A 77 -4.10 4.62 -5.85
C LEU A 77 -3.07 5.16 -6.84
N ARG A 78 -2.04 4.35 -7.18
CA ARG A 78 -1.04 4.72 -8.19
C ARG A 78 -1.64 4.93 -9.56
N GLN A 79 -2.64 4.16 -9.94
CA GLN A 79 -3.35 4.33 -11.20
C GLN A 79 -4.25 5.57 -11.15
N LEU A 80 -4.91 5.83 -10.02
CA LEU A 80 -5.78 6.98 -9.84
C LEU A 80 -5.04 8.30 -10.06
N VAL A 81 -3.88 8.49 -9.43
CA VAL A 81 -3.07 9.72 -9.60
C VAL A 81 -2.50 9.89 -11.01
N LYS A 82 -2.42 8.82 -11.83
CA LYS A 82 -2.01 8.91 -13.24
C LYS A 82 -3.11 9.40 -14.15
N ILE A 83 -4.36 9.05 -13.85
CA ILE A 83 -5.48 9.31 -14.76
C ILE A 83 -6.28 10.56 -14.41
N THR A 84 -6.05 11.15 -13.23
CA THR A 84 -6.78 12.35 -12.81
C THR A 84 -6.02 13.16 -11.76
N ASP A 85 -6.13 14.48 -11.84
CA ASP A 85 -5.65 15.43 -10.84
C ASP A 85 -6.70 15.74 -9.76
N ALA A 86 -7.89 15.12 -9.84
CA ALA A 86 -8.97 15.35 -8.88
C ALA A 86 -8.64 14.89 -7.46
N TYR A 87 -7.73 13.92 -7.33
CA TYR A 87 -7.31 13.35 -6.04
C TYR A 87 -5.78 13.44 -5.93
N PRO A 88 -5.21 14.64 -5.69
CA PRO A 88 -3.78 14.80 -5.58
C PRO A 88 -3.26 14.05 -4.35
N MET A 89 -2.30 13.16 -4.54
CA MET A 89 -1.67 12.36 -3.48
C MET A 89 -0.17 12.28 -3.70
N THR A 90 0.58 12.42 -2.62
CA THR A 90 2.02 12.14 -2.60
C THR A 90 2.29 10.64 -2.42
N GLU A 91 3.52 10.19 -2.66
CA GLU A 91 3.94 8.81 -2.35
C GLU A 91 3.72 8.46 -0.87
N ALA A 92 3.88 9.44 0.02
CA ALA A 92 3.62 9.26 1.45
C ALA A 92 2.12 9.02 1.73
N ASP A 93 1.22 9.73 1.03
CA ASP A 93 -0.23 9.53 1.16
C ASP A 93 -0.64 8.15 0.63
N ILE A 94 -0.09 7.72 -0.51
CA ILE A 94 -0.33 6.38 -1.07
C ILE A 94 0.12 5.30 -0.08
N SER A 95 1.35 5.38 0.43
CA SER A 95 1.88 4.43 1.41
C SER A 95 1.05 4.39 2.69
N LEU A 96 0.58 5.55 3.16
CA LEU A 96 -0.25 5.69 4.35
C LEU A 96 -1.62 5.00 4.15
N ILE A 97 -2.33 5.30 3.06
CA ILE A 97 -3.64 4.69 2.75
C ILE A 97 -3.48 3.17 2.54
N THR A 98 -2.43 2.75 1.84
CA THR A 98 -2.09 1.34 1.64
C THR A 98 -1.88 0.61 2.97
N THR A 99 -1.19 1.24 3.93
CA THR A 99 -1.01 0.67 5.27
C THR A 99 -2.34 0.61 6.03
N ALA A 100 -3.12 1.69 6.00
CA ALA A 100 -4.42 1.79 6.66
C ALA A 100 -5.44 0.76 6.14
N SER A 101 -5.39 0.41 4.84
CA SER A 101 -6.30 -0.56 4.23
C SER A 101 -6.27 -1.94 4.89
N SER A 102 -5.11 -2.31 5.47
CA SER A 102 -4.96 -3.57 6.21
C SER A 102 -5.82 -3.67 7.47
N LEU A 103 -6.37 -2.55 7.94
CA LEU A 103 -7.16 -2.47 9.17
C LEU A 103 -8.67 -2.36 8.90
N HIS A 104 -9.13 -2.36 7.64
CA HIS A 104 -10.52 -2.09 7.28
C HIS A 104 -11.52 -2.94 8.08
N ASP A 105 -11.18 -4.18 8.34
CA ASP A 105 -12.01 -5.19 8.99
C ASP A 105 -11.66 -5.46 10.47
N ILE A 106 -10.84 -4.62 11.11
CA ILE A 106 -10.41 -4.82 12.51
C ILE A 106 -11.60 -4.95 13.49
N GLY A 107 -12.72 -4.31 13.20
CA GLY A 107 -13.93 -4.37 14.01
C GLY A 107 -14.60 -5.74 14.07
N LYS A 108 -14.28 -6.67 13.17
CA LYS A 108 -14.77 -8.05 13.22
C LYS A 108 -14.34 -8.78 14.50
N ILE A 109 -13.29 -8.31 15.19
CA ILE A 109 -12.90 -8.82 16.50
C ILE A 109 -14.05 -8.71 17.53
N ARG A 110 -14.92 -7.70 17.40
CA ARG A 110 -16.05 -7.48 18.32
C ARG A 110 -17.35 -8.18 17.89
N ILE A 111 -17.39 -8.82 16.73
CA ILE A 111 -18.55 -9.56 16.26
C ILE A 111 -18.61 -10.92 16.98
N PRO A 112 -19.80 -11.36 17.45
CA PRO A 112 -19.97 -12.67 18.05
C PRO A 112 -19.53 -13.80 17.11
N GLU A 113 -18.85 -14.79 17.67
CA GLU A 113 -18.24 -15.87 16.88
C GLU A 113 -19.29 -16.72 16.13
N GLU A 114 -20.45 -16.90 16.72
CA GLU A 114 -21.57 -17.65 16.13
C GLU A 114 -22.10 -16.99 14.85
N ILE A 115 -21.96 -15.65 14.74
CA ILE A 115 -22.34 -14.88 13.55
C ILE A 115 -21.17 -14.84 12.57
N LEU A 116 -19.97 -14.54 13.07
CA LEU A 116 -18.77 -14.40 12.27
C LEU A 116 -18.42 -15.67 11.49
N ASN A 117 -18.49 -16.84 12.16
CA ASN A 117 -18.12 -18.14 11.63
C ASN A 117 -19.33 -19.03 11.29
N LYS A 118 -20.51 -18.43 11.10
CA LYS A 118 -21.73 -19.19 10.80
C LYS A 118 -21.56 -19.99 9.50
N PRO A 119 -21.76 -21.32 9.53
CA PRO A 119 -21.72 -22.14 8.34
C PRO A 119 -23.02 -21.99 7.51
N GLY A 120 -23.18 -20.87 6.80
CA GLY A 120 -24.35 -20.61 5.97
C GLY A 120 -24.67 -19.13 5.83
N ARG A 121 -25.82 -18.83 5.25
CA ARG A 121 -26.28 -17.44 5.10
C ARG A 121 -26.69 -16.85 6.45
N LEU A 122 -26.30 -15.60 6.68
CA LEU A 122 -26.77 -14.81 7.82
C LEU A 122 -28.25 -14.48 7.64
N THR A 123 -28.99 -14.50 8.75
CA THR A 123 -30.34 -13.89 8.79
C THR A 123 -30.22 -12.36 8.69
N ASP A 124 -31.32 -11.68 8.45
CA ASP A 124 -31.34 -10.21 8.38
C ASP A 124 -30.86 -9.57 9.69
N GLU A 125 -31.18 -10.17 10.83
CA GLU A 125 -30.73 -9.73 12.15
C GLU A 125 -29.22 -9.93 12.31
N GLU A 126 -28.72 -11.13 12.03
CA GLU A 126 -27.30 -11.45 12.08
C GLU A 126 -26.48 -10.57 11.10
N PHE A 127 -27.05 -10.28 9.91
CA PHE A 127 -26.43 -9.38 8.96
C PHE A 127 -26.41 -7.93 9.47
N ARG A 128 -27.42 -7.49 10.21
CA ARG A 128 -27.37 -6.18 10.88
C ARG A 128 -26.26 -6.11 11.91
N ILE A 129 -26.08 -7.17 12.71
CA ILE A 129 -24.96 -7.27 13.65
C ILE A 129 -23.62 -7.30 12.89
N MET A 130 -23.50 -8.10 11.83
CA MET A 130 -22.28 -8.16 11.01
C MET A 130 -21.89 -6.78 10.48
N LYS A 131 -22.84 -5.97 9.99
CA LYS A 131 -22.57 -4.62 9.48
C LYS A 131 -21.96 -3.68 10.51
N THR A 132 -22.18 -3.92 11.81
CA THR A 132 -21.61 -3.05 12.85
C THR A 132 -20.09 -3.13 12.95
N HIS A 133 -19.42 -4.10 12.28
CA HIS A 133 -17.95 -4.17 12.32
C HIS A 133 -17.29 -2.90 11.81
N SER A 134 -17.90 -2.20 10.85
CA SER A 134 -17.36 -0.93 10.32
C SER A 134 -17.35 0.18 11.39
N GLU A 135 -18.44 0.34 12.15
CA GLU A 135 -18.50 1.27 13.27
C GLU A 135 -17.59 0.85 14.41
N LEU A 136 -17.65 -0.43 14.80
CA LEU A 136 -16.82 -0.99 15.87
C LEU A 136 -15.32 -0.87 15.58
N GLY A 137 -14.92 -1.02 14.30
CA GLY A 137 -13.54 -0.81 13.87
C GLY A 137 -13.10 0.64 14.00
N ALA A 138 -13.92 1.57 13.55
CA ALA A 138 -13.69 3.00 13.70
C ALA A 138 -13.60 3.42 15.19
N ASP A 139 -14.50 2.92 16.03
CA ASP A 139 -14.48 3.15 17.48
C ASP A 139 -13.20 2.61 18.11
N MET A 140 -12.76 1.41 17.73
CA MET A 140 -11.50 0.83 18.22
C MET A 140 -10.29 1.71 17.87
N ILE A 141 -10.22 2.24 16.65
CA ILE A 141 -9.15 3.17 16.24
C ILE A 141 -9.21 4.47 17.07
N GLN A 142 -10.39 4.99 17.33
CA GLN A 142 -10.59 6.22 18.10
C GLN A 142 -10.23 6.04 19.58
N ASP A 143 -10.56 4.89 20.16
CA ASP A 143 -10.29 4.55 21.56
C ASP A 143 -8.79 4.39 21.89
N MET A 144 -7.94 4.23 20.87
CA MET A 144 -6.48 4.11 21.05
C MET A 144 -5.80 5.42 21.49
N HIS A 145 -6.54 6.52 21.59
CA HIS A 145 -6.08 7.83 22.07
C HIS A 145 -4.80 8.35 21.39
N PHE A 146 -4.59 8.02 20.13
CA PHE A 146 -3.52 8.61 19.33
C PHE A 146 -3.74 10.12 19.10
N PRO A 147 -2.68 10.89 18.81
CA PRO A 147 -2.83 12.29 18.43
C PRO A 147 -3.85 12.43 17.27
N LYS A 148 -4.83 13.34 17.43
CA LYS A 148 -5.91 13.54 16.46
C LYS A 148 -5.45 13.99 15.06
N ASP A 149 -4.26 14.56 14.97
CA ASP A 149 -3.58 15.01 13.76
C ASP A 149 -2.78 13.91 13.06
N ASN A 150 -2.75 12.69 13.62
CA ASN A 150 -2.06 11.56 12.99
C ASN A 150 -2.83 11.09 11.74
N SER A 151 -2.21 11.30 10.57
CA SER A 151 -2.81 11.00 9.28
C SER A 151 -3.14 9.50 9.10
N LEU A 152 -2.31 8.59 9.65
CA LEU A 152 -2.56 7.15 9.60
C LEU A 152 -3.82 6.77 10.39
N VAL A 153 -3.96 7.32 11.60
CA VAL A 153 -5.14 7.09 12.45
C VAL A 153 -6.41 7.56 11.76
N ARG A 154 -6.36 8.76 11.16
CA ARG A 154 -7.50 9.31 10.42
C ARG A 154 -7.86 8.43 9.22
N ALA A 155 -6.89 8.06 8.38
CA ALA A 155 -7.16 7.20 7.22
C ALA A 155 -7.68 5.81 7.64
N SER A 156 -7.13 5.22 8.71
CA SER A 156 -7.62 3.95 9.25
C SER A 156 -9.05 4.05 9.75
N TRP A 157 -9.39 5.15 10.44
CA TRP A 157 -10.75 5.40 10.92
C TRP A 157 -11.73 5.56 9.76
N GLU A 158 -11.39 6.38 8.76
CA GLU A 158 -12.20 6.60 7.56
C GLU A 158 -12.45 5.29 6.80
N ILE A 159 -11.41 4.49 6.60
CA ILE A 159 -11.49 3.21 5.91
C ILE A 159 -12.34 2.22 6.73
N CYS A 160 -12.07 2.03 8.02
CA CYS A 160 -12.86 1.14 8.86
C CYS A 160 -14.35 1.49 8.81
N ARG A 161 -14.69 2.79 8.95
CA ARG A 161 -16.06 3.22 9.02
C ARG A 161 -16.78 3.12 7.69
N TRP A 162 -16.11 3.49 6.57
CA TRP A 162 -16.78 3.79 5.31
C TRP A 162 -16.43 2.89 4.13
N HIS A 163 -15.64 1.83 4.28
CA HIS A 163 -15.33 0.94 3.16
C HIS A 163 -16.55 0.15 2.64
N HIS A 164 -17.67 0.13 3.34
CA HIS A 164 -18.94 -0.43 2.89
C HIS A 164 -19.96 0.64 2.45
N GLU A 165 -19.55 1.90 2.41
CA GLU A 165 -20.37 2.92 1.75
C GLU A 165 -20.37 2.70 0.23
N ARG A 166 -21.44 3.16 -0.42
CA ARG A 166 -21.65 2.96 -1.85
C ARG A 166 -21.86 4.29 -2.54
N TRP A 167 -21.32 4.41 -3.73
CA TRP A 167 -21.44 5.63 -4.53
C TRP A 167 -22.87 6.12 -4.71
N ASP A 168 -23.85 5.20 -4.72
CA ASP A 168 -25.28 5.50 -4.83
C ASP A 168 -25.96 5.88 -3.49
N GLY A 169 -25.23 5.89 -2.37
CA GLY A 169 -25.75 6.20 -1.03
C GLY A 169 -26.54 5.06 -0.39
N LYS A 170 -26.45 3.84 -0.93
CA LYS A 170 -27.14 2.65 -0.38
C LYS A 170 -26.20 1.79 0.46
N GLY A 171 -25.06 2.35 0.84
CA GLY A 171 -24.07 1.72 1.70
C GLY A 171 -24.43 1.81 3.18
N TYR A 172 -23.46 1.51 4.02
CA TYR A 172 -23.54 1.61 5.47
C TYR A 172 -22.18 1.98 6.04
N PRO A 173 -22.10 2.56 7.27
CA PRO A 173 -23.15 2.77 8.25
C PRO A 173 -23.93 4.08 8.07
N ASP A 174 -23.32 5.11 7.43
CA ASP A 174 -23.87 6.48 7.45
C ASP A 174 -24.69 6.82 6.19
N GLY A 175 -24.62 5.99 5.14
CA GLY A 175 -25.32 6.19 3.87
C GLY A 175 -24.74 7.35 3.05
N LEU A 176 -23.43 7.58 3.14
CA LEU A 176 -22.71 8.60 2.38
C LEU A 176 -22.82 8.34 0.88
N LYS A 177 -22.83 9.42 0.09
CA LYS A 177 -23.03 9.34 -1.36
C LYS A 177 -21.96 10.10 -2.13
N GLY A 178 -21.47 9.49 -3.19
CA GLY A 178 -20.52 10.14 -4.11
C GLY A 178 -19.25 10.59 -3.39
N GLU A 179 -18.90 11.86 -3.55
CA GLU A 179 -17.69 12.47 -2.98
C GLU A 179 -17.75 12.71 -1.45
N GLU A 180 -18.91 12.47 -0.79
CA GLU A 180 -18.96 12.46 0.66
C GLU A 180 -18.15 11.32 1.26
N ILE A 181 -17.95 10.24 0.48
CA ILE A 181 -17.13 9.10 0.88
C ILE A 181 -15.65 9.46 0.63
N PRO A 182 -14.76 9.42 1.63
CA PRO A 182 -13.33 9.65 1.43
C PRO A 182 -12.75 8.70 0.37
N ILE A 183 -11.85 9.22 -0.47
CA ILE A 183 -11.26 8.43 -1.56
C ILE A 183 -10.52 7.18 -1.05
N SER A 184 -9.94 7.25 0.14
CA SER A 184 -9.33 6.11 0.85
C SER A 184 -10.32 4.96 1.03
N ALA A 185 -11.52 5.25 1.52
CA ALA A 185 -12.58 4.28 1.72
C ALA A 185 -13.17 3.79 0.39
N GLN A 186 -13.34 4.68 -0.61
CA GLN A 186 -13.82 4.29 -1.94
C GLN A 186 -12.90 3.27 -2.63
N VAL A 187 -11.58 3.47 -2.53
CA VAL A 187 -10.59 2.54 -3.12
C VAL A 187 -10.61 1.20 -2.40
N VAL A 188 -10.64 1.20 -1.07
CA VAL A 188 -10.69 -0.06 -0.31
C VAL A 188 -11.99 -0.80 -0.58
N SER A 189 -13.13 -0.11 -0.70
CA SER A 189 -14.43 -0.70 -1.02
C SER A 189 -14.41 -1.52 -2.32
N ILE A 190 -13.87 -0.97 -3.41
CA ILE A 190 -13.81 -1.68 -4.69
C ILE A 190 -12.79 -2.84 -4.66
N VAL A 191 -11.68 -2.67 -3.94
CA VAL A 191 -10.65 -3.70 -3.77
C VAL A 191 -11.17 -4.87 -2.94
N ASP A 192 -11.88 -4.60 -1.83
CA ASP A 192 -12.47 -5.63 -0.98
C ASP A 192 -13.50 -6.46 -1.76
N VAL A 193 -14.37 -5.82 -2.52
CA VAL A 193 -15.32 -6.52 -3.40
C VAL A 193 -14.60 -7.37 -4.44
N TYR A 194 -13.53 -6.87 -5.04
CA TYR A 194 -12.74 -7.63 -6.02
C TYR A 194 -12.12 -8.88 -5.37
N ASP A 195 -11.46 -8.74 -4.21
CA ASP A 195 -10.87 -9.86 -3.49
C ASP A 195 -11.95 -10.86 -3.03
N ALA A 196 -13.08 -10.38 -2.54
CA ALA A 196 -14.21 -11.24 -2.16
C ALA A 196 -14.81 -12.05 -3.32
N LEU A 197 -14.67 -11.58 -4.55
CA LEU A 197 -15.11 -12.31 -5.74
C LEU A 197 -14.07 -13.34 -6.20
N THR A 198 -12.79 -13.03 -6.09
CA THR A 198 -11.67 -13.84 -6.60
C THR A 198 -11.07 -14.79 -5.58
N SER A 199 -11.42 -14.67 -4.30
CA SER A 199 -10.98 -15.58 -3.24
C SER A 199 -12.00 -16.70 -2.99
N GLU A 200 -11.51 -17.93 -2.71
CA GLU A 200 -12.36 -19.04 -2.28
C GLU A 200 -12.89 -18.77 -0.87
N ARG A 201 -14.18 -19.01 -0.67
CA ARG A 201 -14.83 -18.95 0.65
C ARG A 201 -15.56 -20.25 0.91
N CYS A 202 -15.76 -20.61 2.17
CA CYS A 202 -16.40 -21.88 2.58
C CYS A 202 -17.73 -22.20 1.86
N TYR A 203 -18.40 -21.19 1.28
CA TYR A 203 -19.72 -21.33 0.63
C TYR A 203 -19.72 -20.99 -0.85
N LYS A 204 -18.56 -20.56 -1.42
CA LYS A 204 -18.53 -20.02 -2.79
C LYS A 204 -17.16 -20.29 -3.41
N LYS A 205 -17.17 -20.90 -4.60
CA LYS A 205 -15.98 -20.96 -5.45
C LYS A 205 -15.62 -19.57 -5.91
N ALA A 206 -14.33 -19.30 -6.03
CA ALA A 206 -13.81 -18.09 -6.62
C ALA A 206 -14.35 -17.93 -8.05
N PHE A 207 -14.72 -16.72 -8.42
CA PHE A 207 -14.89 -16.38 -9.85
C PHE A 207 -13.50 -16.20 -10.47
N ASP A 208 -13.42 -16.48 -11.77
CA ASP A 208 -12.25 -16.09 -12.52
C ASP A 208 -12.11 -14.55 -12.53
N HIS A 209 -10.88 -14.12 -12.69
CA HIS A 209 -10.50 -12.72 -12.63
C HIS A 209 -11.33 -11.81 -13.54
N ASP A 210 -11.53 -12.23 -14.80
CA ASP A 210 -12.23 -11.45 -15.81
C ASP A 210 -13.72 -11.33 -15.50
N THR A 211 -14.32 -12.42 -15.05
CA THR A 211 -15.71 -12.44 -14.58
C THR A 211 -15.89 -11.51 -13.39
N ALA A 212 -14.99 -11.55 -12.40
CA ALA A 212 -15.06 -10.70 -11.22
C ALA A 212 -15.00 -9.20 -11.60
N ILE A 213 -14.08 -8.81 -12.46
CA ILE A 213 -13.99 -7.42 -12.94
C ILE A 213 -15.27 -7.04 -13.71
N GLN A 214 -15.77 -7.88 -14.58
CA GLN A 214 -16.99 -7.59 -15.36
C GLN A 214 -18.20 -7.40 -14.42
N MET A 215 -18.36 -8.23 -13.39
CA MET A 215 -19.43 -8.08 -12.40
C MET A 215 -19.38 -6.74 -11.68
N ILE A 216 -18.18 -6.26 -11.33
CA ILE A 216 -18.00 -4.95 -10.70
C ILE A 216 -18.35 -3.82 -11.68
N LEU A 217 -17.87 -3.90 -12.93
CA LEU A 217 -18.15 -2.91 -13.97
C LEU A 217 -19.64 -2.81 -14.30
N ASP A 218 -20.35 -3.95 -14.29
CA ASP A 218 -21.80 -4.03 -14.53
C ASP A 218 -22.65 -3.59 -13.34
N GLY A 219 -22.01 -3.23 -12.21
CA GLY A 219 -22.71 -2.77 -11.00
C GLY A 219 -23.44 -3.88 -10.25
N GLN A 220 -23.15 -5.17 -10.51
CA GLN A 220 -23.78 -6.31 -9.81
C GLN A 220 -23.41 -6.36 -8.31
N CYS A 221 -22.26 -5.79 -7.95
CA CYS A 221 -21.76 -5.77 -6.58
C CYS A 221 -21.95 -4.42 -5.88
N GLY A 222 -22.68 -3.50 -6.49
CA GLY A 222 -22.88 -2.14 -6.00
C GLY A 222 -22.42 -1.10 -7.01
N GLN A 223 -22.62 0.17 -6.65
CA GLN A 223 -22.17 1.28 -7.49
C GLN A 223 -20.88 1.87 -6.91
N PHE A 224 -19.90 2.06 -7.78
CA PHE A 224 -18.59 2.62 -7.44
C PHE A 224 -18.33 3.92 -8.21
N ASN A 225 -17.35 4.69 -7.74
CA ASN A 225 -16.89 5.88 -8.44
C ASN A 225 -16.46 5.53 -9.88
N PRO A 226 -17.01 6.21 -10.90
CA PRO A 226 -16.69 5.92 -12.31
C PRO A 226 -15.19 6.00 -12.64
N ILE A 227 -14.43 6.87 -11.94
CA ILE A 227 -12.98 6.98 -12.12
C ILE A 227 -12.29 5.72 -11.60
N LEU A 228 -12.72 5.19 -10.45
CA LEU A 228 -12.17 3.94 -9.91
C LEU A 228 -12.51 2.73 -10.77
N LEU A 229 -13.70 2.69 -11.39
CA LEU A 229 -14.04 1.66 -12.36
C LEU A 229 -13.11 1.70 -13.59
N LYS A 230 -12.72 2.91 -14.03
CA LYS A 230 -11.71 3.06 -15.09
C LYS A 230 -10.34 2.56 -14.62
N CYS A 231 -9.90 2.90 -13.42
CA CYS A 231 -8.66 2.36 -12.83
C CYS A 231 -8.66 0.84 -12.81
N LEU A 232 -9.73 0.23 -12.30
CA LEU A 232 -9.88 -1.22 -12.21
C LEU A 232 -9.74 -1.90 -13.58
N LYS A 233 -10.40 -1.34 -14.61
CA LYS A 233 -10.34 -1.84 -15.98
C LYS A 233 -8.92 -1.77 -16.56
N GLU A 234 -8.21 -0.68 -16.32
CA GLU A 234 -6.84 -0.49 -16.81
C GLU A 234 -5.82 -1.38 -16.07
N LEU A 235 -6.08 -1.70 -14.81
CA LEU A 235 -5.22 -2.56 -13.98
C LEU A 235 -5.51 -4.07 -14.12
N ARG A 236 -6.44 -4.47 -14.99
CA ARG A 236 -6.89 -5.85 -15.15
C ARG A 236 -5.75 -6.88 -15.15
N LEU A 237 -4.72 -6.67 -15.96
CA LEU A 237 -3.60 -7.60 -16.07
C LEU A 237 -2.68 -7.63 -14.84
N GLN A 238 -2.52 -6.50 -14.16
CA GLN A 238 -1.70 -6.40 -12.95
C GLN A 238 -2.37 -7.09 -11.77
N LEU A 239 -3.69 -6.90 -11.62
CA LEU A 239 -4.49 -7.53 -10.59
C LEU A 239 -4.56 -9.05 -10.76
N SER A 240 -4.68 -9.56 -12.00
CA SER A 240 -4.60 -11.00 -12.28
C SER A 240 -3.26 -11.59 -11.83
N LYS A 241 -2.16 -10.96 -12.22
CA LYS A 241 -0.82 -11.40 -11.83
C LYS A 241 -0.57 -11.35 -10.33
N MET A 242 -1.24 -10.48 -9.60
CA MET A 242 -1.16 -10.40 -8.15
C MET A 242 -1.74 -11.66 -7.49
N LEU A 243 -2.84 -12.18 -8.03
CA LEU A 243 -3.49 -13.41 -7.52
C LEU A 243 -2.70 -14.67 -7.85
N ASP A 244 -2.00 -14.70 -9.01
CA ASP A 244 -1.25 -15.85 -9.49
C ASP A 244 0.12 -16.05 -8.79
N LYS A 245 0.61 -15.02 -8.12
CA LYS A 245 1.88 -15.08 -7.39
C LYS A 245 1.62 -15.37 -5.91
N GLU A 246 2.13 -16.49 -5.41
CA GLU A 246 2.62 -16.53 -4.02
C GLU A 246 3.63 -15.39 -3.91
N MET A 247 3.20 -14.25 -3.39
CA MET A 247 4.07 -13.09 -3.25
C MET A 247 5.17 -13.43 -2.26
N ASP A 248 6.30 -13.84 -2.77
CA ASP A 248 7.54 -14.00 -2.03
C ASP A 248 8.02 -12.59 -1.60
N ASP A 249 7.58 -12.18 -0.41
CA ASP A 249 7.96 -10.92 0.27
C ASP A 249 9.49 -10.78 0.38
N ASN A 250 10.23 -11.91 0.33
CA ASN A 250 11.68 -11.96 0.38
C ASN A 250 12.36 -11.54 -0.93
N SER A 251 11.75 -11.80 -2.07
CA SER A 251 12.36 -11.50 -3.39
C SER A 251 12.61 -10.00 -3.58
N TYR A 252 11.65 -9.17 -3.20
CA TYR A 252 11.77 -7.71 -3.26
C TYR A 252 12.88 -7.18 -2.33
N TYR A 253 12.94 -7.72 -1.11
CA TYR A 253 13.95 -7.33 -0.13
C TYR A 253 15.37 -7.64 -0.62
N HIS A 254 15.59 -8.85 -1.11
CA HIS A 254 16.89 -9.26 -1.63
C HIS A 254 17.35 -8.40 -2.82
N GLU A 255 16.42 -7.97 -3.67
CA GLU A 255 16.73 -7.11 -4.81
C GLU A 255 17.10 -5.69 -4.38
N VAL A 256 16.37 -5.10 -3.45
CA VAL A 256 16.70 -3.78 -2.90
C VAL A 256 18.04 -3.79 -2.18
N GLN A 257 18.33 -4.86 -1.44
CA GLN A 257 19.61 -5.02 -0.75
C GLN A 257 20.77 -5.20 -1.75
N ARG A 258 20.56 -5.97 -2.83
CA ARG A 258 21.52 -6.12 -3.91
C ARG A 258 21.86 -4.79 -4.57
N LEU A 259 20.84 -4.01 -4.97
CA LEU A 259 21.01 -2.71 -5.61
C LEU A 259 21.71 -1.70 -4.69
N SER A 260 21.37 -1.71 -3.40
CA SER A 260 22.03 -0.85 -2.41
C SER A 260 23.50 -1.19 -2.24
N ASN A 261 23.85 -2.48 -2.18
CA ASN A 261 25.23 -2.93 -2.10
C ASN A 261 26.02 -2.61 -3.37
N GLU A 262 25.40 -2.72 -4.54
CA GLU A 262 25.99 -2.39 -5.83
C GLU A 262 26.37 -0.90 -5.89
N ILE A 263 25.50 0.00 -5.43
CA ILE A 263 25.76 1.46 -5.34
C ILE A 263 26.87 1.77 -4.33
N LEU A 264 26.83 1.11 -3.16
CA LEU A 264 27.84 1.30 -2.14
C LEU A 264 29.19 0.76 -2.55
N SER A 265 29.26 -0.21 -3.46
CA SER A 265 30.48 -0.83 -4.00
C SER A 265 31.03 -0.14 -5.25
N ASP A 266 30.22 0.66 -5.96
CA ASP A 266 30.64 1.33 -7.19
C ASP A 266 31.65 2.45 -6.90
N ARG A 267 32.94 2.15 -7.15
CA ARG A 267 34.06 3.07 -6.97
C ARG A 267 34.22 4.06 -8.11
N SER A 268 33.44 3.95 -9.19
CA SER A 268 33.59 4.73 -10.44
C SER A 268 32.81 6.04 -10.47
N LEU A 269 31.96 6.32 -9.46
CA LEU A 269 31.09 7.49 -9.45
C LEU A 269 31.86 8.76 -9.02
N PRO A 270 32.00 9.76 -9.90
CA PRO A 270 32.59 11.05 -9.53
C PRO A 270 31.69 11.83 -8.58
N ASN A 271 32.33 12.64 -7.72
CA ASN A 271 31.79 13.39 -6.58
C ASN A 271 30.57 14.34 -6.82
N GLN A 272 29.99 14.38 -8.00
CA GLN A 272 28.95 15.35 -8.34
C GLN A 272 27.55 14.77 -8.50
N ASN A 273 27.33 13.45 -8.40
CA ASN A 273 26.05 12.84 -8.79
C ASN A 273 25.44 11.87 -7.76
N TYR A 274 25.57 12.16 -6.46
CA TYR A 274 24.86 11.37 -5.44
C TYR A 274 23.34 11.43 -5.62
N SER A 275 22.81 12.61 -6.00
CA SER A 275 21.39 12.75 -6.34
C SER A 275 20.99 11.84 -7.51
N GLN A 276 21.87 11.68 -8.52
CA GLN A 276 21.62 10.80 -9.66
C GLN A 276 21.75 9.32 -9.28
N SER A 277 22.63 8.96 -8.34
CA SER A 277 22.73 7.56 -7.85
C SER A 277 21.53 7.17 -7.01
N ILE A 278 21.04 8.08 -6.15
CA ILE A 278 19.78 7.88 -5.42
C ILE A 278 18.60 7.81 -6.39
N LEU A 279 18.55 8.72 -7.38
CA LEU A 279 17.52 8.70 -8.43
C LEU A 279 17.62 7.42 -9.29
N ARG A 280 18.84 6.92 -9.58
CA ARG A 280 19.03 5.65 -10.29
C ARG A 280 18.49 4.47 -9.49
N VAL A 281 18.78 4.36 -8.18
CA VAL A 281 18.22 3.31 -7.31
C VAL A 281 16.71 3.44 -7.22
N MET A 282 16.20 4.66 -7.06
CA MET A 282 14.76 4.88 -7.05
C MET A 282 14.13 4.52 -8.41
N LYS A 283 14.80 4.82 -9.52
CA LYS A 283 14.35 4.47 -10.87
C LYS A 283 14.43 2.95 -11.10
N GLU A 284 15.52 2.29 -10.71
CA GLU A 284 15.67 0.84 -10.81
C GLU A 284 14.67 0.11 -9.90
N LYS A 285 14.37 0.66 -8.70
CA LYS A 285 13.30 0.21 -7.82
C LYS A 285 11.93 0.35 -8.49
N VAL A 286 11.66 1.48 -9.11
CA VAL A 286 10.44 1.74 -9.88
C VAL A 286 10.38 0.83 -11.12
N ASP A 287 11.49 0.62 -11.82
CA ASP A 287 11.55 -0.23 -13.01
C ASP A 287 11.43 -1.72 -12.65
N PHE A 288 11.93 -2.15 -11.49
CA PHE A 288 11.69 -3.48 -10.93
C PHE A 288 10.21 -3.68 -10.60
N PHE A 289 9.55 -2.71 -9.94
CA PHE A 289 8.11 -2.74 -9.73
C PHE A 289 7.34 -2.76 -11.04
N LYS A 290 7.76 -1.96 -12.04
CA LYS A 290 7.13 -1.95 -13.37
C LYS A 290 7.29 -3.29 -14.09
N ALA A 291 8.47 -3.89 -14.07
CA ALA A 291 8.74 -5.19 -14.68
C ALA A 291 7.94 -6.31 -14.03
N ASN A 292 7.76 -6.26 -12.69
CA ASN A 292 7.01 -7.25 -11.93
C ASN A 292 5.50 -6.94 -11.81
N SER A 293 5.09 -5.67 -11.98
CA SER A 293 3.69 -5.24 -11.94
C SER A 293 3.05 -5.06 -13.33
N GLY A 294 3.81 -5.23 -14.43
CA GLY A 294 3.33 -5.00 -15.79
C GLY A 294 3.07 -3.52 -16.14
N MET A 295 3.60 -2.59 -15.34
CA MET A 295 3.49 -1.15 -15.62
C MET A 295 4.50 -0.71 -16.67
N GLY A 296 4.05 -0.01 -17.72
CA GLY A 296 4.90 0.66 -18.72
C GLY A 296 5.74 1.80 -18.10
N SER A 297 6.81 2.20 -18.77
CA SER A 297 7.76 3.22 -18.30
C SER A 297 7.09 4.55 -17.93
N ILE A 298 7.34 5.07 -16.73
CA ILE A 298 7.02 6.44 -16.35
C ILE A 298 8.20 7.30 -16.77
N ASP A 299 7.96 8.29 -17.65
CA ASP A 299 8.99 9.22 -18.10
C ASP A 299 9.12 10.33 -17.03
N TYR A 300 10.28 10.39 -16.36
CA TYR A 300 10.60 11.40 -15.33
C TYR A 300 11.28 12.66 -15.89
N ASN A 301 11.06 12.97 -17.19
CA ASN A 301 11.59 14.17 -17.83
C ASN A 301 10.52 15.28 -17.94
N THR A 302 9.99 15.73 -16.79
CA THR A 302 9.34 17.05 -16.69
C THR A 302 9.62 17.64 -15.31
#